data_c6d64e54127d3342003d0a5a2bbe8f9a
#
_entry.id   c6d64e54127d3342003d0a5a2bbe8f9a
#
_cell.length_a   1.000
_cell.length_b   1.000
_cell.length_c   1.000
_cell.angle_alpha   90.00
_cell.angle_beta   90.00
_cell.angle_gamma   90.00
#
_symmetry.space_group_name_H-M   'P 1'
#
loop_
_entity.id
_entity.type
_entity.pdbx_description
1 polymer ?
#
loop_
_entity_poly.entity_id
_entity_poly.type
_entity_poly.pdbx_seq_one_letter_code
_entity_poly.pdbx_strand_id
1 'polypeptide(L)'
;MTVKEIFDLRRQGRIEEAYEAIRPMYAVHQGKYTTLAMFWTASDILKKRLTEKRIDEAVGIFKALLRVLPNIDDGDGKAHTAMLYAALRVANAVDSFVLLDFLSQIGLQPDDWQPHTNGEGKAVPPIAHRVMNRIFLELHLMPTVERALQVAPFLQESLRNHPANKENQRNMAFIYEIMGEHEKAVAACPSEAEHLRLGRWGEETAAAFLQKKGYAILEHDWRSGHRDIDLVARDGKTLVFVEVKTRTNRVFGNPEDAVNYQKRENLRRAMNHYVKLHRLAGALRFDIVTVVGSLGSVPEITHFVDVPLNDR
;
A
#
# COMPACT_ATOMS: atom_id res chain seq x y z
N MET A 1 -18.27 20.28 -35.60
CA MET A 1 -18.04 18.84 -35.35
C MET A 1 -19.19 18.32 -34.51
N THR A 2 -19.67 17.11 -34.77
CA THR A 2 -20.76 16.46 -34.02
C THR A 2 -20.20 15.50 -32.96
N VAL A 3 -21.01 15.14 -31.97
CA VAL A 3 -20.63 14.13 -30.99
C VAL A 3 -20.28 12.78 -31.63
N LYS A 4 -20.96 12.41 -32.70
CA LYS A 4 -20.67 11.20 -33.47
C LYS A 4 -19.25 11.22 -34.05
N GLU A 5 -18.86 12.32 -34.68
CA GLU A 5 -17.49 12.50 -35.20
C GLU A 5 -16.43 12.43 -34.09
N ILE A 6 -16.72 12.89 -32.88
CA ILE A 6 -15.82 12.73 -31.74
C ILE A 6 -15.60 11.23 -31.41
N PHE A 7 -16.67 10.43 -31.35
CA PHE A 7 -16.54 9.00 -31.14
C PHE A 7 -15.84 8.27 -32.28
N ASP A 8 -15.99 8.75 -33.53
CA ASP A 8 -15.29 8.21 -34.69
C ASP A 8 -13.77 8.49 -34.59
N LEU A 9 -13.36 9.71 -34.20
CA LEU A 9 -11.97 10.04 -33.96
C LEU A 9 -11.35 9.16 -32.85
N ARG A 10 -12.09 8.92 -31.77
CA ARG A 10 -11.64 8.01 -30.71
C ARG A 10 -11.40 6.59 -31.22
N ARG A 11 -12.33 6.04 -32.02
CA ARG A 11 -12.21 4.69 -32.63
C ARG A 11 -11.02 4.58 -33.59
N GLN A 12 -10.66 5.68 -34.24
CA GLN A 12 -9.48 5.78 -35.11
C GLN A 12 -8.16 5.96 -34.35
N GLY A 13 -8.19 6.05 -33.02
CA GLY A 13 -7.00 6.32 -32.18
C GLY A 13 -6.54 7.79 -32.20
N ARG A 14 -7.30 8.69 -32.86
CA ARG A 14 -7.00 10.15 -32.93
C ARG A 14 -7.49 10.87 -31.67
N ILE A 15 -6.97 10.44 -30.52
CA ILE A 15 -7.50 10.80 -29.20
C ILE A 15 -7.28 12.27 -28.86
N GLU A 16 -6.11 12.84 -29.25
CA GLU A 16 -5.82 14.28 -29.02
C GLU A 16 -6.83 15.16 -29.76
N GLU A 17 -7.07 14.86 -31.01
CA GLU A 17 -8.01 15.63 -31.84
C GLU A 17 -9.44 15.52 -31.30
N ALA A 18 -9.84 14.31 -30.86
CA ALA A 18 -11.14 14.13 -30.21
C ALA A 18 -11.26 14.96 -28.94
N TYR A 19 -10.17 15.02 -28.12
CA TYR A 19 -10.17 15.78 -26.87
C TYR A 19 -10.21 17.28 -27.09
N GLU A 20 -9.39 17.81 -28.01
CA GLU A 20 -9.40 19.24 -28.35
C GLU A 20 -10.74 19.68 -28.95
N ALA A 21 -11.41 18.80 -29.69
CA ALA A 21 -12.71 19.10 -30.26
C ALA A 21 -13.88 19.04 -29.26
N ILE A 22 -13.88 18.11 -28.32
CA ILE A 22 -14.98 17.97 -27.36
C ILE A 22 -14.95 19.04 -26.26
N ARG A 23 -13.80 19.53 -25.84
CA ARG A 23 -13.66 20.52 -24.77
C ARG A 23 -14.50 21.78 -24.98
N PRO A 24 -14.40 22.50 -26.11
CA PRO A 24 -15.22 23.69 -26.33
C PRO A 24 -16.72 23.34 -26.48
N MET A 25 -17.06 22.20 -27.04
CA MET A 25 -18.45 21.74 -27.15
C MET A 25 -19.06 21.51 -25.77
N TYR A 26 -18.35 20.83 -24.88
CA TYR A 26 -18.80 20.57 -23.51
C TYR A 26 -18.88 21.84 -22.67
N ALA A 27 -17.97 22.82 -22.88
CA ALA A 27 -18.00 24.09 -22.21
C ALA A 27 -19.28 24.91 -22.53
N VAL A 28 -19.80 24.78 -23.75
CA VAL A 28 -21.00 25.48 -24.20
C VAL A 28 -22.28 24.71 -23.88
N HIS A 29 -22.24 23.37 -24.01
CA HIS A 29 -23.43 22.53 -23.87
C HIS A 29 -23.09 21.21 -23.16
N GLN A 30 -23.63 21.04 -21.94
CA GLN A 30 -23.43 19.86 -21.08
C GLN A 30 -24.62 18.89 -21.19
N GLY A 31 -25.06 18.59 -22.42
CA GLY A 31 -26.12 17.60 -22.64
C GLY A 31 -25.61 16.16 -22.49
N LYS A 32 -26.53 15.20 -22.37
CA LYS A 32 -26.24 13.77 -22.13
C LYS A 32 -25.10 13.22 -23.00
N TYR A 33 -25.17 13.42 -24.29
CA TYR A 33 -24.18 12.87 -25.24
C TYR A 33 -22.85 13.61 -25.26
N THR A 34 -22.85 14.94 -25.05
CA THR A 34 -21.61 15.71 -24.93
C THR A 34 -20.88 15.40 -23.64
N THR A 35 -21.60 15.20 -22.53
CA THR A 35 -21.04 14.77 -21.26
C THR A 35 -20.39 13.38 -21.37
N LEU A 36 -21.10 12.44 -22.02
CA LEU A 36 -20.57 11.10 -22.24
C LEU A 36 -19.32 11.11 -23.15
N ALA A 37 -19.35 11.89 -24.23
CA ALA A 37 -18.20 12.03 -25.13
C ALA A 37 -17.00 12.69 -24.42
N MET A 38 -17.25 13.73 -23.61
CA MET A 38 -16.21 14.38 -22.81
C MET A 38 -15.58 13.39 -21.83
N PHE A 39 -16.39 12.63 -21.09
CA PHE A 39 -15.90 11.65 -20.11
C PHE A 39 -14.99 10.60 -20.76
N TRP A 40 -15.48 9.91 -21.79
CA TRP A 40 -14.71 8.83 -22.40
C TRP A 40 -13.47 9.32 -23.14
N THR A 41 -13.54 10.49 -23.77
CA THR A 41 -12.37 11.08 -24.45
C THR A 41 -11.31 11.53 -23.44
N ALA A 42 -11.73 12.18 -22.35
CA ALA A 42 -10.83 12.56 -21.27
C ALA A 42 -10.20 11.32 -20.57
N SER A 43 -10.96 10.22 -20.42
CA SER A 43 -10.44 8.96 -19.89
C SER A 43 -9.35 8.36 -20.79
N ASP A 44 -9.47 8.46 -22.09
CA ASP A 44 -8.45 7.98 -23.04
C ASP A 44 -7.20 8.88 -23.03
N ILE A 45 -7.37 10.20 -22.96
CA ILE A 45 -6.26 11.15 -22.79
C ILE A 45 -5.53 10.94 -21.47
N LEU A 46 -6.26 10.71 -20.38
CA LEU A 46 -5.67 10.38 -19.07
C LEU A 46 -4.72 9.19 -19.17
N LYS A 47 -5.16 8.09 -19.78
CA LYS A 47 -4.33 6.90 -20.00
C LYS A 47 -3.07 7.24 -20.81
N LYS A 48 -3.22 8.02 -21.87
CA LYS A 48 -2.11 8.48 -22.73
C LYS A 48 -1.12 9.32 -21.93
N ARG A 49 -1.55 10.32 -21.15
CA ARG A 49 -0.68 11.16 -20.33
C ARG A 49 0.10 10.35 -19.28
N LEU A 50 -0.54 9.37 -18.63
CA LEU A 50 0.14 8.46 -17.71
C LEU A 50 1.21 7.62 -18.40
N THR A 51 0.94 7.12 -19.61
CA THR A 51 1.93 6.37 -20.41
C THR A 51 3.10 7.25 -20.84
N GLU A 52 2.86 8.49 -21.19
CA GLU A 52 3.87 9.51 -21.53
C GLU A 52 4.59 10.09 -20.31
N LYS A 53 4.26 9.65 -19.09
CA LYS A 53 4.78 10.18 -17.81
C LYS A 53 4.52 11.68 -17.58
N ARG A 54 3.50 12.22 -18.19
CA ARG A 54 3.02 13.61 -18.02
C ARG A 54 2.04 13.65 -16.83
N ILE A 55 2.59 13.45 -15.62
CA ILE A 55 1.79 13.14 -14.43
C ILE A 55 0.90 14.31 -14.02
N ASP A 56 1.41 15.55 -14.01
CA ASP A 56 0.65 16.73 -13.60
C ASP A 56 -0.58 16.96 -14.50
N GLU A 57 -0.42 16.74 -15.81
CA GLU A 57 -1.53 16.82 -16.75
C GLU A 57 -2.56 15.69 -16.51
N ALA A 58 -2.07 14.47 -16.26
CA ALA A 58 -2.94 13.35 -15.94
C ALA A 58 -3.77 13.62 -14.69
N VAL A 59 -3.16 14.16 -13.64
CA VAL A 59 -3.87 14.57 -12.40
C VAL A 59 -4.91 15.66 -12.69
N GLY A 60 -4.56 16.65 -13.51
CA GLY A 60 -5.50 17.70 -13.93
C GLY A 60 -6.71 17.17 -14.68
N ILE A 61 -6.48 16.24 -15.62
CA ILE A 61 -7.55 15.57 -16.39
C ILE A 61 -8.40 14.70 -15.47
N PHE A 62 -7.80 13.97 -14.53
CA PHE A 62 -8.54 13.16 -13.57
C PHE A 62 -9.46 14.01 -12.68
N LYS A 63 -8.98 15.14 -12.17
CA LYS A 63 -9.80 16.11 -11.41
C LYS A 63 -10.96 16.67 -12.26
N ALA A 64 -10.75 16.88 -13.55
CA ALA A 64 -11.83 17.28 -14.46
C ALA A 64 -12.87 16.15 -14.62
N LEU A 65 -12.44 14.89 -14.75
CA LEU A 65 -13.31 13.72 -14.81
C LEU A 65 -14.17 13.57 -13.55
N LEU A 66 -13.62 13.81 -12.36
CA LEU A 66 -14.39 13.79 -11.10
C LEU A 66 -15.56 14.78 -11.12
N ARG A 67 -15.40 15.93 -11.78
CA ARG A 67 -16.48 16.93 -11.91
C ARG A 67 -17.51 16.54 -12.96
N VAL A 68 -17.13 15.73 -13.96
CA VAL A 68 -18.02 15.27 -15.02
C VAL A 68 -18.86 14.07 -14.60
N LEU A 69 -18.28 13.18 -13.76
CA LEU A 69 -18.88 11.91 -13.34
C LEU A 69 -20.31 12.04 -12.78
N PRO A 70 -20.65 13.00 -11.88
CA PRO A 70 -21.99 13.13 -11.32
C PRO A 70 -23.06 13.47 -12.36
N ASN A 71 -22.66 13.97 -13.52
CA ASN A 71 -23.58 14.37 -14.60
C ASN A 71 -23.76 13.28 -15.67
N ILE A 72 -23.20 12.07 -15.43
CA ILE A 72 -23.33 10.94 -16.36
C ILE A 72 -24.50 10.08 -15.93
N ASP A 73 -25.37 9.78 -16.88
CA ASP A 73 -26.38 8.74 -16.74
C ASP A 73 -25.66 7.37 -16.92
N ASP A 74 -25.17 6.81 -15.82
CA ASP A 74 -24.34 5.59 -15.77
C ASP A 74 -25.20 4.38 -15.39
N GLY A 75 -26.28 4.16 -16.12
CA GLY A 75 -27.21 3.06 -15.83
C GLY A 75 -26.60 1.66 -15.89
N ASP A 76 -25.41 1.50 -16.49
CA ASP A 76 -24.67 0.24 -16.53
C ASP A 76 -23.38 0.22 -15.67
N GLY A 77 -23.12 1.27 -14.87
CA GLY A 77 -21.98 1.38 -13.97
C GLY A 77 -20.60 1.45 -14.63
N LYS A 78 -20.52 1.57 -15.96
CA LYS A 78 -19.23 1.56 -16.68
C LYS A 78 -18.40 2.81 -16.43
N ALA A 79 -19.02 3.97 -16.34
CA ALA A 79 -18.31 5.21 -16.07
C ALA A 79 -17.76 5.21 -14.64
N HIS A 80 -18.53 4.76 -13.65
CA HIS A 80 -18.10 4.58 -12.28
C HIS A 80 -16.90 3.63 -12.17
N THR A 81 -17.01 2.44 -12.75
CA THR A 81 -15.90 1.46 -12.78
C THR A 81 -14.66 2.02 -13.49
N ALA A 82 -14.83 2.74 -14.60
CA ALA A 82 -13.72 3.38 -15.31
C ALA A 82 -13.01 4.43 -14.43
N MET A 83 -13.76 5.19 -13.62
CA MET A 83 -13.19 6.16 -12.68
C MET A 83 -12.39 5.50 -11.56
N LEU A 84 -12.83 4.37 -11.00
CA LEU A 84 -12.06 3.62 -10.01
C LEU A 84 -10.73 3.10 -10.59
N TYR A 85 -10.74 2.58 -11.83
CA TYR A 85 -9.50 2.20 -12.53
C TYR A 85 -8.60 3.41 -12.82
N ALA A 86 -9.18 4.55 -13.18
CA ALA A 86 -8.43 5.79 -13.40
C ALA A 86 -7.79 6.29 -12.10
N ALA A 87 -8.54 6.30 -11.00
CA ALA A 87 -8.06 6.65 -9.67
C ALA A 87 -6.85 5.79 -9.26
N LEU A 88 -6.97 4.46 -9.41
CA LEU A 88 -5.90 3.52 -9.11
C LEU A 88 -4.63 3.78 -9.95
N ARG A 89 -4.79 4.09 -11.25
CA ARG A 89 -3.65 4.40 -12.13
C ARG A 89 -2.95 5.70 -11.75
N VAL A 90 -3.73 6.74 -11.45
CA VAL A 90 -3.18 8.04 -11.02
C VAL A 90 -2.46 7.88 -9.68
N ALA A 91 -3.07 7.21 -8.71
CA ALA A 91 -2.47 6.95 -7.41
C ALA A 91 -1.14 6.16 -7.50
N ASN A 92 -1.05 5.19 -8.42
CA ASN A 92 0.19 4.47 -8.67
C ASN A 92 1.31 5.37 -9.24
N ALA A 93 0.96 6.48 -9.87
CA ALA A 93 1.93 7.39 -10.48
C ALA A 93 2.36 8.54 -9.55
N VAL A 94 1.58 8.85 -8.52
CA VAL A 94 1.86 9.93 -7.54
C VAL A 94 2.08 9.36 -6.15
N ASP A 95 1.03 9.35 -5.33
CA ASP A 95 1.01 8.79 -3.97
C ASP A 95 -0.31 8.05 -3.77
N SER A 96 -0.23 6.84 -3.25
CA SER A 96 -1.41 5.99 -3.10
C SER A 96 -2.42 6.52 -2.08
N PHE A 97 -1.99 7.37 -1.12
CA PHE A 97 -2.92 7.99 -0.18
C PHE A 97 -3.86 9.02 -0.82
N VAL A 98 -3.47 9.64 -1.93
CA VAL A 98 -4.37 10.46 -2.77
C VAL A 98 -5.59 9.65 -3.23
N LEU A 99 -5.48 8.33 -3.27
CA LEU A 99 -6.58 7.44 -3.62
C LEU A 99 -7.75 7.54 -2.63
N LEU A 100 -7.49 7.77 -1.34
CA LEU A 100 -8.54 7.96 -0.33
C LEU A 100 -9.41 9.19 -0.63
N ASP A 101 -8.79 10.31 -1.02
CA ASP A 101 -9.50 11.52 -1.42
C ASP A 101 -10.33 11.29 -2.68
N PHE A 102 -9.81 10.51 -3.63
CA PHE A 102 -10.53 10.16 -4.84
C PHE A 102 -11.72 9.25 -4.53
N LEU A 103 -11.54 8.25 -3.66
CA LEU A 103 -12.61 7.34 -3.26
C LEU A 103 -13.71 8.05 -2.48
N SER A 104 -13.40 9.05 -1.67
CA SER A 104 -14.42 9.85 -0.99
C SER A 104 -15.33 10.60 -1.95
N GLN A 105 -14.84 10.91 -3.15
CA GLN A 105 -15.60 11.63 -4.20
C GLN A 105 -16.32 10.69 -5.17
N ILE A 106 -15.71 9.54 -5.51
CA ILE A 106 -16.28 8.55 -6.43
C ILE A 106 -17.30 7.67 -5.69
N GLY A 107 -17.01 7.31 -4.45
CA GLY A 107 -17.71 6.29 -3.66
C GLY A 107 -17.32 4.87 -4.08
N LEU A 108 -17.58 3.91 -3.19
CA LEU A 108 -17.56 2.48 -3.50
C LEU A 108 -18.99 1.96 -3.45
N GLN A 109 -19.39 1.23 -4.49
CA GLN A 109 -20.72 0.65 -4.62
C GLN A 109 -20.69 -0.85 -4.30
N PRO A 110 -21.82 -1.50 -3.93
CA PRO A 110 -21.84 -2.93 -3.64
C PRO A 110 -21.29 -3.80 -4.79
N ASP A 111 -21.53 -3.40 -6.03
CA ASP A 111 -21.05 -4.14 -7.21
C ASP A 111 -19.54 -4.08 -7.40
N ASP A 112 -18.86 -3.06 -6.87
CA ASP A 112 -17.39 -2.95 -6.92
C ASP A 112 -16.69 -4.05 -6.12
N TRP A 113 -17.40 -4.68 -5.17
CA TRP A 113 -16.93 -5.80 -4.35
C TRP A 113 -17.19 -7.16 -4.97
N GLN A 114 -17.85 -7.22 -6.15
CA GLN A 114 -18.14 -8.46 -6.83
C GLN A 114 -17.09 -8.77 -7.90
N PRO A 115 -16.69 -10.04 -8.06
CA PRO A 115 -15.86 -10.46 -9.18
C PRO A 115 -16.64 -10.28 -10.49
N HIS A 116 -15.95 -9.88 -11.54
CA HIS A 116 -16.53 -9.76 -12.87
C HIS A 116 -15.71 -10.56 -13.90
N THR A 117 -16.29 -10.77 -15.05
CA THR A 117 -15.62 -11.46 -16.15
C THR A 117 -15.18 -10.44 -17.19
N ASN A 118 -13.91 -10.46 -17.62
CA ASN A 118 -13.44 -9.59 -18.68
C ASN A 118 -13.94 -10.06 -20.06
N GLY A 119 -13.68 -9.25 -21.11
CA GLY A 119 -14.10 -9.56 -22.48
C GLY A 119 -13.52 -10.87 -23.07
N GLU A 120 -12.53 -11.47 -22.40
CA GLU A 120 -11.92 -12.76 -22.77
C GLU A 120 -12.49 -13.93 -21.95
N GLY A 121 -13.52 -13.71 -21.14
CA GLY A 121 -14.13 -14.73 -20.30
C GLY A 121 -13.31 -15.06 -19.03
N LYS A 122 -12.26 -14.31 -18.71
CA LYS A 122 -11.44 -14.53 -17.52
C LYS A 122 -12.03 -13.80 -16.31
N ALA A 123 -12.08 -14.49 -15.18
CA ALA A 123 -12.48 -13.89 -13.90
C ALA A 123 -11.47 -12.80 -13.49
N VAL A 124 -11.98 -11.64 -13.15
CA VAL A 124 -11.21 -10.48 -12.66
C VAL A 124 -11.62 -10.21 -11.23
N PRO A 125 -10.66 -10.06 -10.31
CA PRO A 125 -10.97 -9.70 -8.92
C PRO A 125 -11.74 -8.38 -8.83
N PRO A 126 -12.57 -8.20 -7.80
CA PRO A 126 -13.30 -6.97 -7.56
C PRO A 126 -12.39 -5.74 -7.59
N ILE A 127 -12.84 -4.66 -8.20
CA ILE A 127 -12.06 -3.43 -8.27
C ILE A 127 -11.80 -2.83 -6.88
N ALA A 128 -12.78 -2.93 -5.98
CA ALA A 128 -12.65 -2.48 -4.61
C ALA A 128 -11.50 -3.20 -3.87
N HIS A 129 -11.33 -4.51 -4.04
CA HIS A 129 -10.19 -5.24 -3.47
C HIS A 129 -8.85 -4.71 -3.98
N ARG A 130 -8.72 -4.41 -5.27
CA ARG A 130 -7.48 -3.87 -5.84
C ARG A 130 -7.14 -2.49 -5.28
N VAL A 131 -8.16 -1.66 -5.11
CA VAL A 131 -8.05 -0.32 -4.53
C VAL A 131 -7.62 -0.44 -3.06
N MET A 132 -8.32 -1.25 -2.28
CA MET A 132 -8.01 -1.43 -0.85
C MET A 132 -6.63 -2.05 -0.64
N ASN A 133 -6.25 -3.06 -1.41
CA ASN A 133 -4.91 -3.67 -1.33
C ASN A 133 -3.81 -2.64 -1.60
N ARG A 134 -4.03 -1.69 -2.51
CA ARG A 134 -3.06 -0.63 -2.76
C ARG A 134 -2.93 0.33 -1.57
N ILE A 135 -4.04 0.71 -0.97
CA ILE A 135 -4.07 1.56 0.24
C ILE A 135 -3.39 0.84 1.42
N PHE A 136 -3.71 -0.44 1.64
CA PHE A 136 -3.11 -1.22 2.71
C PHE A 136 -1.62 -1.42 2.54
N LEU A 137 -1.15 -1.64 1.30
CA LEU A 137 0.28 -1.73 1.03
C LEU A 137 1.00 -0.46 1.51
N GLU A 138 0.48 0.71 1.23
CA GLU A 138 1.07 1.97 1.67
C GLU A 138 0.93 2.18 3.19
N LEU A 139 -0.18 1.76 3.79
CA LEU A 139 -0.35 1.83 5.24
C LEU A 139 0.65 0.91 5.96
N HIS A 140 0.94 -0.27 5.42
CA HIS A 140 1.97 -1.16 5.97
C HIS A 140 3.38 -0.57 5.82
N LEU A 141 3.63 0.19 4.75
CA LEU A 141 4.91 0.86 4.54
C LEU A 141 5.12 2.05 5.49
N MET A 142 4.05 2.75 5.85
CA MET A 142 4.09 3.93 6.71
C MET A 142 2.88 3.92 7.68
N PRO A 143 2.92 3.08 8.73
CA PRO A 143 1.81 2.88 9.66
C PRO A 143 1.71 4.05 10.66
N THR A 144 1.00 5.10 10.28
CA THR A 144 0.72 6.23 11.17
C THR A 144 -0.74 6.21 11.62
N VAL A 145 -1.01 6.75 12.80
CA VAL A 145 -2.38 6.88 13.34
C VAL A 145 -3.26 7.70 12.41
N GLU A 146 -2.74 8.78 11.84
CA GLU A 146 -3.45 9.63 10.90
C GLU A 146 -3.92 8.84 9.68
N ARG A 147 -3.02 8.06 9.07
CA ARG A 147 -3.33 7.20 7.92
C ARG A 147 -4.31 6.08 8.29
N ALA A 148 -4.15 5.47 9.44
CA ALA A 148 -5.08 4.45 9.94
C ALA A 148 -6.50 5.02 10.10
N LEU A 149 -6.64 6.22 10.66
CA LEU A 149 -7.93 6.91 10.79
C LEU A 149 -8.58 7.21 9.43
N GLN A 150 -7.80 7.55 8.41
CA GLN A 150 -8.32 7.79 7.06
C GLN A 150 -8.82 6.50 6.38
N VAL A 151 -8.15 5.37 6.61
CA VAL A 151 -8.47 4.09 5.98
C VAL A 151 -9.61 3.34 6.69
N ALA A 152 -9.70 3.46 8.01
CA ALA A 152 -10.65 2.70 8.84
C ALA A 152 -12.11 2.75 8.35
N PRO A 153 -12.70 3.91 7.97
CA PRO A 153 -14.09 3.98 7.51
C PRO A 153 -14.38 3.10 6.29
N PHE A 154 -13.48 3.11 5.30
CA PHE A 154 -13.62 2.31 4.08
C PHE A 154 -13.59 0.81 4.38
N LEU A 155 -12.71 0.40 5.29
CA LEU A 155 -12.60 -1.00 5.68
C LEU A 155 -13.78 -1.45 6.54
N GLN A 156 -14.28 -0.60 7.44
CA GLN A 156 -15.49 -0.86 8.21
C GLN A 156 -16.70 -1.05 7.31
N GLU A 157 -16.82 -0.24 6.25
CA GLU A 157 -17.88 -0.40 5.26
C GLU A 157 -17.75 -1.72 4.50
N SER A 158 -16.54 -2.07 4.07
CA SER A 158 -16.27 -3.36 3.45
C SER A 158 -16.64 -4.53 4.35
N LEU A 159 -16.32 -4.48 5.64
CA LEU A 159 -16.67 -5.52 6.61
C LEU A 159 -18.16 -5.59 6.90
N ARG A 160 -18.90 -4.47 6.86
CA ARG A 160 -20.37 -4.49 6.94
C ARG A 160 -20.99 -5.26 5.78
N ASN A 161 -20.45 -5.09 4.58
CA ASN A 161 -20.95 -5.78 3.38
C ASN A 161 -20.45 -7.24 3.28
N HIS A 162 -19.24 -7.52 3.79
CA HIS A 162 -18.58 -8.83 3.72
C HIS A 162 -17.94 -9.20 5.08
N PRO A 163 -18.73 -9.50 6.12
CA PRO A 163 -18.23 -9.70 7.47
C PRO A 163 -17.30 -10.91 7.61
N ALA A 164 -17.41 -11.90 6.72
CA ALA A 164 -16.57 -13.10 6.73
C ALA A 164 -15.24 -12.94 5.96
N ASN A 165 -14.93 -11.76 5.42
CA ASN A 165 -13.68 -11.53 4.70
C ASN A 165 -12.50 -11.47 5.67
N LYS A 166 -11.75 -12.58 5.74
CA LYS A 166 -10.60 -12.73 6.67
C LYS A 166 -9.47 -11.73 6.41
N GLU A 167 -9.24 -11.34 5.17
CA GLU A 167 -8.22 -10.35 4.83
C GLU A 167 -8.60 -8.98 5.39
N ASN A 168 -9.85 -8.57 5.22
CA ASN A 168 -10.35 -7.31 5.78
C ASN A 168 -10.39 -7.33 7.31
N GLN A 169 -10.68 -8.49 7.93
CA GLN A 169 -10.59 -8.64 9.39
C GLN A 169 -9.14 -8.45 9.89
N ARG A 170 -8.15 -9.04 9.24
CA ARG A 170 -6.73 -8.85 9.57
C ARG A 170 -6.29 -7.40 9.40
N ASN A 171 -6.64 -6.80 8.27
CA ASN A 171 -6.33 -5.41 8.00
C ASN A 171 -6.98 -4.46 9.02
N MET A 172 -8.20 -4.77 9.49
CA MET A 172 -8.85 -3.99 10.53
C MET A 172 -8.17 -4.14 11.89
N ALA A 173 -7.73 -5.36 12.23
CA ALA A 173 -6.93 -5.59 13.44
C ALA A 173 -5.60 -4.81 13.40
N PHE A 174 -4.91 -4.79 12.25
CA PHE A 174 -3.71 -3.98 12.06
C PHE A 174 -3.98 -2.48 12.25
N ILE A 175 -5.07 -1.95 11.68
CA ILE A 175 -5.49 -0.56 11.88
C ILE A 175 -5.70 -0.25 13.37
N TYR A 176 -6.43 -1.10 14.08
CA TYR A 176 -6.68 -0.92 15.51
C TYR A 176 -5.40 -0.98 16.34
N GLU A 177 -4.44 -1.84 15.99
CA GLU A 177 -3.13 -1.88 16.65
C GLU A 177 -2.32 -0.58 16.43
N ILE A 178 -2.34 0.00 15.20
CA ILE A 178 -1.73 1.31 14.95
C ILE A 178 -2.37 2.40 15.82
N MET A 179 -3.69 2.33 16.02
CA MET A 179 -4.46 3.29 16.82
C MET A 179 -4.35 3.07 18.33
N GLY A 180 -3.71 1.98 18.77
CA GLY A 180 -3.61 1.60 20.19
C GLY A 180 -4.90 0.99 20.76
N GLU A 181 -5.86 0.61 19.92
CA GLU A 181 -7.16 0.05 20.30
C GLU A 181 -7.13 -1.49 20.35
N HIS A 182 -6.31 -2.04 21.25
CA HIS A 182 -5.99 -3.48 21.31
C HIS A 182 -7.22 -4.39 21.47
N GLU A 183 -8.21 -4.00 22.27
CA GLU A 183 -9.44 -4.80 22.45
C GLU A 183 -10.23 -4.94 21.13
N LYS A 184 -10.30 -3.86 20.36
CA LYS A 184 -10.94 -3.89 19.04
C LYS A 184 -10.13 -4.69 18.03
N ALA A 185 -8.80 -4.65 18.10
CA ALA A 185 -7.93 -5.47 17.25
C ALA A 185 -8.17 -6.97 17.50
N VAL A 186 -8.24 -7.38 18.77
CA VAL A 186 -8.55 -8.77 19.17
C VAL A 186 -9.96 -9.17 18.69
N ALA A 187 -10.94 -8.28 18.84
CA ALA A 187 -12.31 -8.55 18.37
C ALA A 187 -12.39 -8.70 16.84
N ALA A 188 -11.58 -7.92 16.09
CA ALA A 188 -11.55 -7.98 14.63
C ALA A 188 -10.85 -9.23 14.09
N CYS A 189 -9.69 -9.59 14.64
CA CYS A 189 -8.92 -10.78 14.27
C CYS A 189 -7.95 -11.17 15.40
N PRO A 190 -8.32 -12.09 16.30
CA PRO A 190 -7.51 -12.44 17.46
C PRO A 190 -6.09 -12.90 17.11
N SER A 191 -5.95 -13.75 16.09
CA SER A 191 -4.65 -14.30 15.68
C SER A 191 -3.72 -13.23 15.12
N GLU A 192 -4.23 -12.25 14.41
CA GLU A 192 -3.44 -11.15 13.87
C GLU A 192 -3.01 -10.18 14.97
N ALA A 193 -3.93 -9.80 15.85
CA ALA A 193 -3.64 -8.94 16.97
C ALA A 193 -2.56 -9.55 17.89
N GLU A 194 -2.65 -10.85 18.17
CA GLU A 194 -1.64 -11.56 18.95
C GLU A 194 -0.28 -11.59 18.24
N HIS A 195 -0.26 -11.87 16.93
CA HIS A 195 0.95 -11.89 16.12
C HIS A 195 1.66 -10.53 16.12
N LEU A 196 0.92 -9.45 15.89
CA LEU A 196 1.45 -8.09 15.88
C LEU A 196 2.02 -7.66 17.25
N ARG A 197 1.29 -8.01 18.33
CA ARG A 197 1.76 -7.73 19.70
C ARG A 197 3.00 -8.53 20.05
N LEU A 198 3.06 -9.79 19.65
CA LEU A 198 4.22 -10.66 19.88
C LEU A 198 5.45 -10.13 19.11
N GLY A 199 5.28 -9.69 17.87
CA GLY A 199 6.35 -9.07 17.06
C GLY A 199 6.92 -7.83 17.75
N ARG A 200 6.06 -6.88 18.12
CA ARG A 200 6.47 -5.65 18.82
C ARG A 200 7.16 -5.93 20.15
N TRP A 201 6.61 -6.82 20.98
CA TRP A 201 7.24 -7.23 22.20
C TRP A 201 8.64 -7.81 21.97
N GLY A 202 8.83 -8.59 20.91
CA GLY A 202 10.13 -9.15 20.57
C GLY A 202 11.15 -8.09 20.17
N GLU A 203 10.75 -7.12 19.36
CA GLU A 203 11.62 -6.00 18.97
C GLU A 203 12.02 -5.12 20.14
N GLU A 204 11.07 -4.76 21.03
CA GLU A 204 11.34 -4.01 22.27
C GLU A 204 12.29 -4.79 23.21
N THR A 205 12.05 -6.11 23.32
CA THR A 205 12.89 -7.00 24.14
C THR A 205 14.31 -7.12 23.58
N ALA A 206 14.45 -7.26 22.26
CA ALA A 206 15.75 -7.30 21.60
C ALA A 206 16.50 -5.98 21.74
N ALA A 207 15.82 -4.84 21.59
CA ALA A 207 16.40 -3.52 21.78
C ALA A 207 16.93 -3.33 23.21
N ALA A 208 16.11 -3.67 24.23
CA ALA A 208 16.51 -3.59 25.62
C ALA A 208 17.70 -4.52 25.96
N PHE A 209 17.73 -5.71 25.36
CA PHE A 209 18.85 -6.64 25.50
C PHE A 209 20.13 -6.09 24.89
N LEU A 210 20.08 -5.53 23.68
CA LEU A 210 21.24 -4.93 23.01
C LEU A 210 21.74 -3.70 23.79
N GLN A 211 20.85 -2.86 24.31
CA GLN A 211 21.23 -1.72 25.18
C GLN A 211 21.98 -2.19 26.44
N LYS A 212 21.53 -3.26 27.10
CA LYS A 212 22.23 -3.86 28.23
C LYS A 212 23.61 -4.41 27.86
N LYS A 213 23.83 -4.78 26.61
CA LYS A 213 25.14 -5.18 26.06
C LYS A 213 26.02 -3.99 25.67
N GLY A 214 25.55 -2.75 25.80
CA GLY A 214 26.30 -1.54 25.48
C GLY A 214 26.06 -0.99 24.08
N TYR A 215 25.09 -1.53 23.33
CA TYR A 215 24.71 -0.98 22.03
C TYR A 215 23.87 0.29 22.19
N ALA A 216 24.12 1.29 21.34
CA ALA A 216 23.24 2.43 21.22
C ALA A 216 22.20 2.13 20.13
N ILE A 217 20.91 2.04 20.49
CA ILE A 217 19.84 1.90 19.52
C ILE A 217 19.62 3.28 18.86
N LEU A 218 19.71 3.32 17.56
CA LEU A 218 19.57 4.52 16.74
C LEU A 218 18.15 4.66 16.18
N GLU A 219 17.59 3.58 15.65
CA GLU A 219 16.25 3.56 15.08
C GLU A 219 15.58 2.20 15.30
N HIS A 220 14.24 2.24 15.37
CA HIS A 220 13.34 1.09 15.37
C HIS A 220 12.55 1.09 14.08
N ASP A 221 12.27 -0.10 13.51
CA ASP A 221 11.39 -0.30 12.35
C ASP A 221 11.69 0.69 11.19
N TRP A 222 12.99 0.82 10.84
CA TRP A 222 13.37 1.69 9.74
C TRP A 222 12.94 1.12 8.40
N ARG A 223 12.34 1.96 7.55
CA ARG A 223 11.74 1.54 6.29
C ARG A 223 12.30 2.27 5.08
N SER A 224 12.42 1.53 3.98
CA SER A 224 12.81 2.05 2.67
C SER A 224 11.99 1.40 1.57
N GLY A 225 10.85 2.01 1.22
CA GLY A 225 9.86 1.39 0.34
C GLY A 225 9.32 0.10 0.95
N HIS A 226 9.47 -1.03 0.24
CA HIS A 226 9.02 -2.35 0.71
C HIS A 226 10.05 -3.10 1.57
N ARG A 227 11.07 -2.43 2.08
CA ARG A 227 12.15 -3.02 2.85
C ARG A 227 12.19 -2.43 4.23
N ASP A 228 12.28 -3.27 5.21
CA ASP A 228 12.31 -2.98 6.63
C ASP A 228 13.59 -3.47 7.28
N ILE A 229 14.01 -2.78 8.34
CA ILE A 229 15.06 -3.17 9.25
C ILE A 229 14.50 -2.99 10.66
N ASP A 230 14.40 -4.07 11.42
CA ASP A 230 13.74 -4.06 12.72
C ASP A 230 14.43 -3.11 13.70
N LEU A 231 15.80 -3.16 13.77
CA LEU A 231 16.57 -2.22 14.59
C LEU A 231 17.83 -1.77 13.84
N VAL A 232 18.15 -0.49 14.00
CA VAL A 232 19.47 0.05 13.66
C VAL A 232 20.17 0.46 14.93
N ALA A 233 21.36 -0.08 15.15
CA ALA A 233 22.12 0.12 16.38
C ALA A 233 23.59 0.49 16.10
N ARG A 234 24.30 0.90 17.13
CA ARG A 234 25.75 1.17 17.08
C ARG A 234 26.46 0.39 18.20
N ASP A 235 27.47 -0.36 17.81
CA ASP A 235 28.39 -1.07 18.71
C ASP A 235 29.78 -0.43 18.56
N GLY A 236 30.14 0.45 19.48
CA GLY A 236 31.35 1.27 19.37
C GLY A 236 31.36 2.12 18.09
N LYS A 237 32.23 1.79 17.13
CA LYS A 237 32.32 2.46 15.83
C LYS A 237 31.59 1.74 14.71
N THR A 238 31.03 0.56 14.97
CA THR A 238 30.34 -0.27 13.98
C THR A 238 28.86 0.05 13.95
N LEU A 239 28.30 0.29 12.76
CA LEU A 239 26.86 0.39 12.54
C LEU A 239 26.31 -1.02 12.36
N VAL A 240 25.33 -1.36 13.17
CA VAL A 240 24.74 -2.71 13.25
C VAL A 240 23.29 -2.66 12.83
N PHE A 241 22.96 -3.48 11.84
CA PHE A 241 21.58 -3.69 11.40
C PHE A 241 21.10 -5.02 11.97
N VAL A 242 19.95 -5.01 12.60
CA VAL A 242 19.47 -6.17 13.36
C VAL A 242 18.11 -6.60 12.84
N GLU A 243 18.00 -7.89 12.52
CA GLU A 243 16.72 -8.57 12.28
C GLU A 243 16.30 -9.27 13.56
N VAL A 244 15.05 -9.07 13.97
CA VAL A 244 14.49 -9.69 15.19
C VAL A 244 13.56 -10.83 14.81
N LYS A 245 13.74 -11.98 15.39
CA LYS A 245 12.89 -13.16 15.20
C LYS A 245 12.22 -13.54 16.51
N THR A 246 10.93 -13.26 16.62
CA THR A 246 10.13 -13.61 17.78
C THR A 246 9.36 -14.90 17.57
N ARG A 247 9.32 -15.76 18.57
CA ARG A 247 8.65 -17.07 18.54
C ARG A 247 8.06 -17.41 19.90
N THR A 248 7.00 -18.19 19.92
CA THR A 248 6.41 -18.71 21.15
C THR A 248 7.05 -20.00 21.65
N ASN A 249 7.79 -20.71 20.80
CA ASN A 249 8.44 -22.00 21.15
C ASN A 249 9.79 -22.19 20.44
N ARG A 250 10.55 -23.23 20.85
CA ARG A 250 11.91 -23.53 20.39
C ARG A 250 12.03 -24.37 19.11
N VAL A 251 10.96 -24.59 18.38
CA VAL A 251 11.00 -25.40 17.15
C VAL A 251 11.64 -24.59 16.02
N PHE A 252 12.97 -24.60 15.93
CA PHE A 252 13.73 -23.81 14.94
C PHE A 252 14.76 -24.63 14.18
N GLY A 253 14.90 -24.30 12.89
CA GLY A 253 16.10 -24.49 12.11
C GLY A 253 17.23 -23.53 12.54
N ASN A 254 18.39 -23.62 11.87
CA ASN A 254 19.51 -22.72 12.11
C ASN A 254 19.11 -21.25 11.89
N PRO A 255 19.78 -20.27 12.57
CA PRO A 255 19.53 -18.84 12.35
C PRO A 255 19.66 -18.40 10.89
N GLU A 256 20.56 -19.09 10.15
CA GLU A 256 20.77 -18.91 8.72
C GLU A 256 19.51 -19.27 7.90
N ASP A 257 18.71 -20.22 8.36
CA ASP A 257 17.43 -20.61 7.73
C ASP A 257 16.29 -19.62 8.03
N ALA A 258 16.46 -18.76 9.05
CA ALA A 258 15.45 -17.77 9.45
C ALA A 258 15.32 -16.62 8.46
N VAL A 259 16.31 -16.40 7.58
CA VAL A 259 16.32 -15.32 6.58
C VAL A 259 16.55 -15.93 5.20
N ASN A 260 15.49 -16.08 4.41
CA ASN A 260 15.59 -16.61 3.06
C ASN A 260 16.33 -15.66 2.10
N TYR A 261 16.75 -16.15 0.94
CA TYR A 261 17.50 -15.39 -0.08
C TYR A 261 16.86 -14.03 -0.40
N GLN A 262 15.55 -13.99 -0.62
CA GLN A 262 14.84 -12.74 -0.96
C GLN A 262 14.89 -11.71 0.19
N LYS A 263 14.73 -12.15 1.44
CA LYS A 263 14.82 -11.25 2.62
C LYS A 263 16.26 -10.75 2.78
N ARG A 264 17.29 -11.58 2.58
CA ARG A 264 18.72 -11.16 2.63
C ARG A 264 19.02 -10.08 1.61
N GLU A 265 18.56 -10.23 0.37
CA GLU A 265 18.74 -9.22 -0.68
C GLU A 265 18.00 -7.92 -0.36
N ASN A 266 16.80 -8.01 0.19
CA ASN A 266 16.02 -6.84 0.63
C ASN A 266 16.74 -6.10 1.79
N LEU A 267 17.23 -6.83 2.78
CA LEU A 267 18.02 -6.28 3.89
C LEU A 267 19.29 -5.59 3.40
N ARG A 268 20.06 -6.24 2.52
CA ARG A 268 21.26 -5.66 1.93
C ARG A 268 20.98 -4.33 1.20
N ARG A 269 19.88 -4.28 0.45
CA ARG A 269 19.45 -3.04 -0.24
C ARG A 269 18.97 -1.98 0.74
N ALA A 270 18.27 -2.37 1.81
CA ALA A 270 17.84 -1.48 2.87
C ALA A 270 19.05 -0.86 3.60
N MET A 271 20.00 -1.68 4.02
CA MET A 271 21.25 -1.24 4.65
C MET A 271 22.03 -0.25 3.78
N ASN A 272 22.22 -0.57 2.49
CA ASN A 272 22.89 0.32 1.54
C ASN A 272 22.14 1.65 1.37
N HIS A 273 20.82 1.63 1.38
CA HIS A 273 20.04 2.85 1.29
C HIS A 273 20.17 3.68 2.58
N TYR A 274 20.09 3.05 3.76
CA TYR A 274 20.31 3.72 5.05
C TYR A 274 21.66 4.44 5.10
N VAL A 275 22.74 3.73 4.76
CA VAL A 275 24.10 4.27 4.76
C VAL A 275 24.24 5.48 3.82
N LYS A 276 23.68 5.39 2.61
CA LYS A 276 23.69 6.50 1.64
C LYS A 276 22.87 7.69 2.12
N LEU A 277 21.67 7.45 2.64
CA LEU A 277 20.76 8.49 3.10
C LEU A 277 21.39 9.32 4.24
N HIS A 278 21.99 8.62 5.21
CA HIS A 278 22.62 9.25 6.36
C HIS A 278 24.10 9.62 6.14
N ARG A 279 24.63 9.42 4.91
CA ARG A 279 26.02 9.71 4.54
C ARG A 279 27.04 9.11 5.51
N LEU A 280 26.78 7.89 5.94
CA LEU A 280 27.62 7.19 6.92
C LEU A 280 28.79 6.48 6.23
N ALA A 281 29.93 6.44 6.93
CA ALA A 281 31.11 5.69 6.54
C ALA A 281 31.60 4.89 7.76
N GLY A 282 32.17 3.71 7.52
CA GLY A 282 32.71 2.87 8.59
C GLY A 282 32.33 1.40 8.44
N ALA A 283 32.59 0.62 9.50
CA ALA A 283 32.26 -0.79 9.54
C ALA A 283 30.74 -0.97 9.65
N LEU A 284 30.22 -1.90 8.85
CA LEU A 284 28.82 -2.31 8.85
C LEU A 284 28.74 -3.77 9.30
N ARG A 285 27.72 -4.12 10.05
CA ARG A 285 27.49 -5.50 10.52
C ARG A 285 26.01 -5.80 10.46
N PHE A 286 25.66 -7.04 10.16
CA PHE A 286 24.31 -7.54 10.25
C PHE A 286 24.22 -8.60 11.33
N ASP A 287 23.31 -8.41 12.28
CA ASP A 287 23.07 -9.30 13.40
C ASP A 287 21.63 -9.84 13.35
N ILE A 288 21.41 -11.02 13.92
CA ILE A 288 20.08 -11.58 14.17
C ILE A 288 19.90 -11.73 15.67
N VAL A 289 18.76 -11.27 16.20
CA VAL A 289 18.35 -11.52 17.58
C VAL A 289 17.09 -12.36 17.59
N THR A 290 17.16 -13.54 18.20
CA THR A 290 15.97 -14.37 18.41
C THR A 290 15.44 -14.17 19.81
N VAL A 291 14.12 -13.98 19.92
CA VAL A 291 13.40 -13.83 21.20
C VAL A 291 12.35 -14.93 21.27
N VAL A 292 12.53 -15.86 22.22
CA VAL A 292 11.62 -16.98 22.44
C VAL A 292 10.84 -16.75 23.73
N GLY A 293 9.51 -16.77 23.64
CA GLY A 293 8.63 -16.58 24.78
C GLY A 293 7.28 -15.97 24.39
N SER A 294 6.58 -15.44 25.37
CA SER A 294 5.29 -14.76 25.19
C SER A 294 5.23 -13.52 26.07
N LEU A 295 4.27 -12.63 25.79
CA LEU A 295 4.04 -11.45 26.63
C LEU A 295 3.87 -11.84 28.10
N GLY A 296 4.63 -11.17 28.98
CA GLY A 296 4.61 -11.43 30.41
C GLY A 296 5.51 -12.60 30.87
N SER A 297 6.15 -13.34 29.96
CA SER A 297 7.15 -14.35 30.32
C SER A 297 8.56 -13.77 30.34
N VAL A 298 9.49 -14.49 30.99
CA VAL A 298 10.93 -14.21 30.88
C VAL A 298 11.39 -14.74 29.52
N PRO A 299 11.85 -13.88 28.59
CA PRO A 299 12.26 -14.33 27.27
C PRO A 299 13.62 -15.03 27.31
N GLU A 300 13.78 -16.04 26.45
CA GLU A 300 15.09 -16.55 26.09
C GLU A 300 15.58 -15.80 24.86
N ILE A 301 16.77 -15.19 24.95
CA ILE A 301 17.32 -14.36 23.89
C ILE A 301 18.64 -14.94 23.40
N THR A 302 18.75 -15.12 22.09
CA THR A 302 20.01 -15.49 21.46
C THR A 302 20.40 -14.41 20.44
N HIS A 303 21.68 -14.00 20.48
CA HIS A 303 22.22 -12.98 19.60
C HIS A 303 23.28 -13.59 18.68
N PHE A 304 23.01 -13.59 17.41
CA PHE A 304 23.91 -14.02 16.35
C PHE A 304 24.59 -12.80 15.75
N VAL A 305 25.89 -12.68 15.99
CA VAL A 305 26.68 -11.53 15.60
C VAL A 305 27.34 -11.80 14.27
N ASP A 306 27.37 -10.80 13.38
CA ASP A 306 28.05 -10.82 12.08
C ASP A 306 27.56 -11.94 11.16
N VAL A 307 26.23 -12.01 10.98
CA VAL A 307 25.62 -13.03 10.12
C VAL A 307 25.84 -12.65 8.65
N PRO A 308 26.40 -13.52 7.82
CA PRO A 308 26.66 -13.20 6.41
C PRO A 308 25.35 -13.04 5.62
N LEU A 309 25.24 -11.94 4.86
CA LEU A 309 24.13 -11.69 3.95
C LEU A 309 24.38 -12.25 2.53
N ASN A 310 25.59 -12.72 2.24
CA ASN A 310 25.92 -13.34 0.95
C ASN A 310 25.81 -14.86 1.08
N ASP A 311 25.21 -15.51 0.09
CA ASP A 311 25.34 -16.95 -0.07
C ASP A 311 26.78 -17.29 -0.40
N ARG A 312 27.32 -18.33 0.26
CA ARG A 312 28.61 -18.92 -0.10
C ARG A 312 28.51 -19.64 -1.43
#